data_dbeb40f6ac2bd967e49b90cc33ee0bc1
#
_entry.id   dbeb40f6ac2bd967e49b90cc33ee0bc1
#
_cell.length_a   1.000
_cell.length_b   1.000
_cell.length_c   1.000
_cell.angle_alpha   90.00
_cell.angle_beta   90.00
_cell.angle_gamma   90.00
#
_symmetry.space_group_name_H-M   'P 1'
#
loop_
_entity.id
_entity.type
_entity.pdbx_description
1 polymer ?
#
loop_
_entity_poly.entity_id
_entity_poly.type
_entity_poly.pdbx_seq_one_letter_code
_entity_poly.pdbx_strand_id
1 'polypeptide(L)'
;VRVEVPAYNAEAHACNGDVDCANPSFSAYPAAKVVTAVSGAFMDREPEVAALLKNVTFTNAQMGDVLAWRLDNNASYDEAAVYFLTTYTDVWGDWLGADAKAKLAAILN
;
A
#
# COMPACT_ATOMS: atom_id res chain seq x y z
N VAL A 1 16.03 -8.19 -16.03
CA VAL A 1 16.92 -8.88 -15.07
C VAL A 1 16.66 -8.26 -13.70
N ARG A 2 16.27 -9.09 -12.72
CA ARG A 2 16.13 -8.65 -11.31
C ARG A 2 17.52 -8.49 -10.72
N VAL A 3 17.79 -7.31 -10.18
CA VAL A 3 19.03 -7.06 -9.43
C VAL A 3 18.72 -7.26 -7.94
N GLU A 4 19.43 -8.17 -7.31
CA GLU A 4 19.33 -8.34 -5.86
C GLU A 4 20.25 -7.33 -5.17
N VAL A 5 19.68 -6.55 -4.27
CA VAL A 5 20.42 -5.64 -3.39
C VAL A 5 20.51 -6.24 -1.99
N PRO A 6 21.61 -6.02 -1.27
CA PRO A 6 21.74 -6.44 0.12
C PRO A 6 20.59 -5.91 0.99
N ALA A 7 20.32 -6.57 2.10
CA ALA A 7 19.35 -6.08 3.09
C ALA A 7 19.72 -4.66 3.56
N TYR A 8 18.72 -3.93 4.06
CA TYR A 8 18.94 -2.60 4.60
C TYR A 8 20.01 -2.60 5.72
N ASN A 9 20.97 -1.71 5.56
CA ASN A 9 22.01 -1.43 6.55
C ASN A 9 22.03 0.09 6.81
N ALA A 10 21.81 0.49 8.07
CA ALA A 10 21.66 1.91 8.43
C ALA A 10 22.95 2.72 8.20
N GLU A 11 24.12 2.14 8.45
CA GLU A 11 25.42 2.81 8.27
C GLU A 11 25.72 3.02 6.77
N ALA A 12 25.51 1.98 5.95
CA ALA A 12 25.66 2.07 4.51
C ALA A 12 24.68 3.08 3.92
N HIS A 13 23.42 3.08 4.38
CA HIS A 13 22.41 4.01 3.91
C HIS A 13 22.72 5.46 4.28
N ALA A 14 23.18 5.71 5.50
CA ALA A 14 23.61 7.05 5.93
C ALA A 14 24.84 7.52 5.13
N CYS A 15 25.83 6.65 4.92
CA CYS A 15 27.01 6.93 4.11
C CYS A 15 26.63 7.27 2.66
N ASN A 16 25.71 6.54 2.05
CA ASN A 16 25.26 6.81 0.68
C ASN A 16 24.52 8.16 0.52
N GLY A 17 23.99 8.70 1.61
CA GLY A 17 23.39 10.04 1.64
C GLY A 17 24.37 11.19 1.90
N ASP A 18 25.63 10.88 2.21
CA ASP A 18 26.69 11.83 2.50
C ASP A 18 27.65 11.92 1.31
N VAL A 19 27.83 13.11 0.76
CA VAL A 19 28.70 13.37 -0.40
C VAL A 19 30.19 13.16 -0.07
N ASP A 20 30.56 13.26 1.21
CA ASP A 20 31.93 13.10 1.70
C ASP A 20 32.22 11.66 2.17
N CYS A 21 31.28 10.73 2.02
CA CYS A 21 31.48 9.34 2.42
C CYS A 21 32.56 8.65 1.57
N ALA A 22 33.64 8.23 2.23
CA ALA A 22 34.82 7.65 1.56
C ALA A 22 34.57 6.22 1.02
N ASN A 23 33.65 5.47 1.61
CA ASN A 23 33.41 4.07 1.29
C ASN A 23 31.92 3.73 1.17
N PRO A 24 31.22 4.25 0.14
CA PRO A 24 29.82 3.90 -0.09
C PRO A 24 29.66 2.42 -0.39
N SER A 25 28.60 1.81 0.11
CA SER A 25 28.31 0.40 -0.12
C SER A 25 26.83 0.18 -0.41
N PHE A 26 26.51 -0.93 -1.09
CA PHE A 26 25.12 -1.23 -1.44
C PHE A 26 24.28 -1.54 -0.20
N SER A 27 23.10 -0.95 -0.15
CA SER A 27 22.08 -1.20 0.86
C SER A 27 20.68 -1.05 0.23
N ALA A 28 19.75 -1.87 0.64
CA ALA A 28 18.33 -1.59 0.37
C ALA A 28 17.90 -0.31 1.10
N TYR A 29 16.75 0.24 0.72
CA TYR A 29 16.14 1.35 1.45
C TYR A 29 15.48 0.87 2.75
N PRO A 30 15.39 1.74 3.77
CA PRO A 30 14.62 1.42 4.96
C PRO A 30 13.14 1.21 4.61
N ALA A 31 12.47 0.37 5.38
CA ALA A 31 11.03 0.24 5.28
C ALA A 31 10.36 1.58 5.63
N ALA A 32 9.57 2.12 4.72
CA ALA A 32 8.79 3.33 4.93
C ALA A 32 7.32 2.96 5.19
N LYS A 33 6.72 3.59 6.21
CA LYS A 33 5.30 3.41 6.50
C LYS A 33 4.48 4.28 5.55
N VAL A 34 3.61 3.66 4.76
CA VAL A 34 2.59 4.38 3.99
C VAL A 34 1.45 4.76 4.94
N VAL A 35 1.05 6.02 4.92
CA VAL A 35 -0.01 6.53 5.77
C VAL A 35 -1.03 7.31 4.95
N THR A 36 -2.30 7.27 5.36
CA THR A 36 -3.34 8.14 4.82
C THR A 36 -3.39 9.42 5.65
N ALA A 37 -3.28 10.58 5.00
CA ALA A 37 -3.39 11.87 5.64
C ALA A 37 -4.74 12.51 5.29
N VAL A 38 -5.43 13.01 6.30
CA VAL A 38 -6.70 13.75 6.16
C VAL A 38 -6.66 15.03 6.99
N SER A 39 -7.45 16.04 6.59
CA SER A 39 -7.56 17.27 7.39
C SER A 39 -8.40 17.04 8.65
N GLY A 40 -8.15 17.84 9.72
CA GLY A 40 -8.98 17.81 10.93
C GLY A 40 -10.45 18.10 10.61
N ALA A 41 -10.73 19.11 9.77
CA ALA A 41 -12.09 19.44 9.34
C ALA A 41 -12.80 18.28 8.60
N PHE A 42 -12.06 17.45 7.85
CA PHE A 42 -12.61 16.24 7.25
C PHE A 42 -12.99 15.21 8.31
N MET A 43 -12.12 14.99 9.31
CA MET A 43 -12.38 14.05 10.40
C MET A 43 -13.63 14.45 11.22
N ASP A 44 -13.82 15.75 11.46
CA ASP A 44 -14.98 16.26 12.19
C ASP A 44 -16.28 16.11 11.39
N ARG A 45 -16.24 16.31 10.08
CA ARG A 45 -17.40 16.25 9.19
C ARG A 45 -17.79 14.81 8.84
N GLU A 46 -16.80 13.95 8.61
CA GLU A 46 -16.98 12.59 8.08
C GLU A 46 -16.29 11.53 8.97
N PRO A 47 -16.69 11.42 10.26
CA PRO A 47 -15.98 10.56 11.21
C PRO A 47 -16.01 9.07 10.83
N GLU A 48 -17.07 8.59 10.20
CA GLU A 48 -17.19 7.19 9.76
C GLU A 48 -16.23 6.89 8.61
N VAL A 49 -16.10 7.82 7.65
CA VAL A 49 -15.14 7.68 6.56
C VAL A 49 -13.71 7.78 7.07
N ALA A 50 -13.44 8.67 8.03
CA ALA A 50 -12.13 8.78 8.66
C ALA A 50 -11.76 7.48 9.40
N ALA A 51 -12.71 6.85 10.08
CA ALA A 51 -12.52 5.55 10.72
C ALA A 51 -12.23 4.44 9.70
N LEU A 52 -12.94 4.40 8.57
CA LEU A 52 -12.63 3.49 7.47
C LEU A 52 -11.21 3.68 6.96
N LEU A 53 -10.82 4.91 6.62
CA LEU A 53 -9.49 5.23 6.10
C LEU A 53 -8.36 4.84 7.05
N LYS A 54 -8.61 4.87 8.36
CA LYS A 54 -7.67 4.41 9.39
C LYS A 54 -7.45 2.90 9.35
N ASN A 55 -8.46 2.13 8.94
CA ASN A 55 -8.40 0.67 8.87
C ASN A 55 -7.81 0.18 7.54
N VAL A 56 -7.84 1.02 6.48
CA VAL A 56 -7.29 0.65 5.17
C VAL A 56 -5.78 0.45 5.27
N THR A 57 -5.35 -0.78 5.12
CA THR A 57 -3.94 -1.17 5.18
C THR A 57 -3.63 -2.22 4.11
N PHE A 58 -2.43 -2.16 3.56
CA PHE A 58 -1.95 -3.11 2.55
C PHE A 58 -0.59 -3.65 2.95
N THR A 59 -0.35 -4.90 2.62
CA THR A 59 1.01 -5.45 2.64
C THR A 59 1.73 -5.14 1.32
N ASN A 60 3.06 -5.13 1.34
CA ASN A 60 3.86 -5.00 0.12
C ASN A 60 3.57 -6.12 -0.88
N ALA A 61 3.26 -7.32 -0.41
CA ALA A 61 2.91 -8.45 -1.26
C ALA A 61 1.60 -8.20 -2.02
N GLN A 62 0.54 -7.75 -1.32
CA GLN A 62 -0.75 -7.41 -1.93
C GLN A 62 -0.62 -6.30 -2.97
N MET A 63 0.08 -5.21 -2.63
CA MET A 63 0.31 -4.12 -3.58
C MET A 63 1.16 -4.55 -4.78
N GLY A 64 2.18 -5.37 -4.54
CA GLY A 64 3.02 -5.93 -5.60
C GLY A 64 2.22 -6.80 -6.58
N ASP A 65 1.33 -7.64 -6.05
CA ASP A 65 0.46 -8.50 -6.86
C ASP A 65 -0.52 -7.67 -7.74
N VAL A 66 -1.21 -6.71 -7.14
CA VAL A 66 -2.15 -5.84 -7.86
C VAL A 66 -1.44 -5.03 -8.96
N LEU A 67 -0.25 -4.50 -8.68
CA LEU A 67 0.54 -3.75 -9.66
C LEU A 67 1.06 -4.66 -10.79
N ALA A 68 1.50 -5.88 -10.48
CA ALA A 68 1.92 -6.85 -11.47
C ALA A 68 0.75 -7.25 -12.36
N TRP A 69 -0.39 -7.62 -11.77
CA TRP A 69 -1.61 -7.94 -12.50
C TRP A 69 -2.03 -6.80 -13.44
N ARG A 70 -2.00 -5.55 -12.93
CA ARG A 70 -2.33 -4.37 -13.74
C ARG A 70 -1.43 -4.24 -14.96
N LEU A 71 -0.12 -4.43 -14.81
CA LEU A 71 0.86 -4.34 -15.91
C LEU A 71 0.66 -5.47 -16.92
N ASP A 72 0.49 -6.70 -16.45
CA ASP A 72 0.35 -7.89 -17.30
C ASP A 72 -0.93 -7.84 -18.15
N ASN A 73 -1.98 -7.22 -17.62
CA ASN A 73 -3.27 -7.06 -18.32
C ASN A 73 -3.44 -5.71 -19.03
N ASN A 74 -2.43 -4.84 -18.98
CA ASN A 74 -2.52 -3.45 -19.48
C ASN A 74 -3.78 -2.73 -18.95
N ALA A 75 -4.13 -3.00 -17.68
CA ALA A 75 -5.36 -2.55 -17.07
C ALA A 75 -5.26 -1.11 -16.54
N SER A 76 -6.39 -0.42 -16.48
CA SER A 76 -6.55 0.86 -15.80
C SER A 76 -6.41 0.72 -14.28
N TYR A 77 -6.36 1.84 -13.56
CA TYR A 77 -6.39 1.82 -12.10
C TYR A 77 -7.74 1.38 -11.54
N ASP A 78 -8.84 1.69 -12.24
CA ASP A 78 -10.18 1.25 -11.84
C ASP A 78 -10.33 -0.27 -11.96
N GLU A 79 -9.83 -0.87 -13.03
CA GLU A 79 -9.80 -2.33 -13.20
C GLU A 79 -8.89 -2.99 -12.14
N ALA A 80 -7.75 -2.38 -11.82
CA ALA A 80 -6.90 -2.86 -10.75
C ALA A 80 -7.59 -2.79 -9.36
N ALA A 81 -8.40 -1.76 -9.12
CA ALA A 81 -9.20 -1.67 -7.91
C ALA A 81 -10.28 -2.77 -7.85
N VAL A 82 -10.96 -3.06 -8.96
CA VAL A 82 -11.91 -4.18 -9.06
C VAL A 82 -11.19 -5.51 -8.82
N TYR A 83 -10.02 -5.72 -9.44
CA TYR A 83 -9.20 -6.91 -9.21
C TYR A 83 -8.86 -7.07 -7.72
N PHE A 84 -8.42 -6.01 -7.05
CA PHE A 84 -8.16 -6.04 -5.61
C PHE A 84 -9.41 -6.42 -4.81
N LEU A 85 -10.54 -5.77 -5.08
CA LEU A 85 -11.78 -6.00 -4.35
C LEU A 85 -12.34 -7.42 -4.56
N THR A 86 -12.12 -8.04 -5.70
CA THR A 86 -12.58 -9.40 -5.99
C THR A 86 -11.62 -10.47 -5.46
N THR A 87 -10.31 -10.18 -5.45
CA THR A 87 -9.27 -11.15 -5.05
C THR A 87 -9.04 -11.16 -3.53
N TYR A 88 -9.10 -9.99 -2.87
CA TYR A 88 -8.76 -9.81 -1.46
C TYR A 88 -9.97 -9.48 -0.59
N THR A 89 -11.04 -10.27 -0.75
CA THR A 89 -12.33 -10.08 -0.03
C THR A 89 -12.23 -10.20 1.48
N ASP A 90 -11.31 -11.00 1.97
CA ASP A 90 -10.96 -11.14 3.38
C ASP A 90 -10.29 -9.87 3.94
N VAL A 91 -9.42 -9.23 3.16
CA VAL A 91 -8.69 -8.04 3.58
C VAL A 91 -9.60 -6.83 3.74
N TRP A 92 -10.30 -6.43 2.68
CA TRP A 92 -11.19 -5.27 2.76
C TRP A 92 -12.45 -5.53 3.60
N GLY A 93 -12.81 -6.80 3.74
CA GLY A 93 -13.92 -7.21 4.58
C GLY A 93 -13.74 -6.86 6.06
N ASP A 94 -12.50 -6.74 6.52
CA ASP A 94 -12.16 -6.33 7.89
C ASP A 94 -12.12 -4.80 8.07
N TRP A 95 -12.10 -4.04 6.97
CA TRP A 95 -12.13 -2.58 7.03
C TRP A 95 -13.53 -2.01 7.22
N LEU A 96 -14.56 -2.76 6.81
CA LEU A 96 -15.94 -2.33 6.71
C LEU A 96 -16.81 -2.90 7.82
N GLY A 97 -17.81 -2.13 8.24
CA GLY A 97 -18.92 -2.66 9.02
C GLY A 97 -19.78 -3.63 8.20
N ALA A 98 -20.55 -4.49 8.88
CA ALA A 98 -21.31 -5.58 8.26
C ALA A 98 -22.20 -5.14 7.08
N ASP A 99 -22.92 -4.02 7.23
CA ASP A 99 -23.84 -3.51 6.19
C ASP A 99 -23.09 -3.02 4.94
N ALA A 100 -21.98 -2.30 5.11
CA ALA A 100 -21.15 -1.82 4.02
C ALA A 100 -20.46 -2.98 3.30
N LYS A 101 -19.99 -3.97 4.05
CA LYS A 101 -19.43 -5.21 3.51
C LYS A 101 -20.43 -5.96 2.64
N ALA A 102 -21.68 -6.13 3.12
CA ALA A 102 -22.73 -6.82 2.37
C ALA A 102 -23.08 -6.07 1.07
N LYS A 103 -23.18 -4.73 1.12
CA LYS A 103 -23.46 -3.91 -0.07
C LYS A 103 -22.35 -4.01 -1.11
N LEU A 104 -21.08 -3.93 -0.69
CA LEU A 104 -19.94 -4.04 -1.60
C LEU A 104 -19.86 -5.44 -2.22
N ALA A 105 -20.03 -6.49 -1.42
CA ALA A 105 -20.04 -7.86 -1.92
C ALA A 105 -21.16 -8.10 -2.96
N ALA A 106 -22.32 -7.48 -2.81
CA ALA A 106 -23.44 -7.56 -3.77
C ALA A 106 -23.13 -6.86 -5.12
N ILE A 107 -22.25 -5.86 -5.13
CA ILE A 107 -21.84 -5.14 -6.35
C ILE A 107 -20.76 -5.92 -7.12
N LEU A 108 -19.96 -6.69 -6.40
CA LEU A 108 -18.82 -7.44 -6.97
C LEU A 108 -19.23 -8.82 -7.55
N ASN A 109 -20.44 -9.32 -7.26
CA ASN A 109 -21.00 -10.56 -7.80
C ASN A 109 -21.89 -10.26 -9.02
#